data_abb2b40c3a846373dedc23094058c744
#
_entry.id   abb2b40c3a846373dedc23094058c744
#
_cell.length_a   1.000
_cell.length_b   1.000
_cell.length_c   1.000
_cell.angle_alpha   90.00
_cell.angle_beta   90.00
_cell.angle_gamma   90.00
#
_symmetry.space_group_name_H-M   'P 1'
#
loop_
_entity.id
_entity.type
_entity.pdbx_description
1 polymer ?
#
loop_
_entity_poly.entity_id
_entity_poly.type
_entity_poly.pdbx_seq_one_letter_code
_entity_poly.pdbx_strand_id
1 'polypeptide(L)'
;MAEPRLILDYVYDHEAALADSVYLTQPTGNGQVTDYTWAQTLEQSRRMATHLQSLGFERGARIAMLSKNCAHFIMAELAIWMAGYTTVAIFPTETADTVRYVLDHSEASLLFVGKLDTWEQQKGGVDPALPCIAFPLAPKTGYEGWDAVVARTTPMPGRPARGPDELAMLMYTSGSTGQPKGVMVSFDAITRAAEGISGDVRKRVPAGAQGRMLSYLPLAHSFERSWVEASSLVDGGTQLFFAESLDTFLQDLQRARPTLFISVPRLWLKFQQGVFAKMPPKKLDFLLGVPILGKIVARKVLRGLGLDQVWQAGSGSAPIPAELIHWYRRLGLSLYEGYGMTEDNSYSHTSNEQFSEPGCVGVPMSGVQVQLSDEGEILIKSPAQMTGYYKRPDLTAESFTDDGFFRTGDLGERRPDGMLKITGRLKELFKTSKGKYVAPAPIENLLNVHPLVELSLVSGVGRPAAYAMVVLAEDVRPTVGDPAARNRVREELDALLKSVNRQLADYQRLSMIVIAREPWAIENGFLTPTMKIKRSRIEAAVAERVDSWYESGETVIWT
;
A
#
# COMPACT_ATOMS: atom_id res chain seq x y z
N MET A 1 -6.38 37.15 1.65
CA MET A 1 -6.96 35.82 1.96
C MET A 1 -6.19 35.29 3.15
N ALA A 2 -6.83 34.61 4.10
CA ALA A 2 -6.09 33.92 5.16
C ALA A 2 -5.18 32.86 4.52
N GLU A 3 -3.96 32.70 5.06
CA GLU A 3 -3.07 31.63 4.60
C GLU A 3 -3.75 30.26 4.79
N PRO A 4 -3.58 29.31 3.84
CA PRO A 4 -4.17 28.00 3.97
C PRO A 4 -3.59 27.29 5.19
N ARG A 5 -4.46 26.66 5.98
CA ARG A 5 -4.03 25.83 7.09
C ARG A 5 -3.32 24.59 6.56
N LEU A 6 -2.16 24.26 7.12
CA LEU A 6 -1.33 23.13 6.72
C LEU A 6 -1.25 22.07 7.83
N ILE A 7 -0.78 20.90 7.51
CA ILE A 7 -0.76 19.73 8.41
C ILE A 7 -0.07 20.01 9.75
N LEU A 8 1.00 20.81 9.78
CA LEU A 8 1.67 21.20 11.02
C LEU A 8 0.81 22.08 11.92
N ASP A 9 -0.10 22.89 11.37
CA ASP A 9 -1.00 23.72 12.18
C ASP A 9 -1.97 22.86 12.99
N TYR A 10 -2.47 21.76 12.38
CA TYR A 10 -3.30 20.77 13.08
C TYR A 10 -2.51 20.10 14.21
N VAL A 11 -1.27 19.71 13.93
CA VAL A 11 -0.39 19.04 14.90
C VAL A 11 -0.14 19.93 16.13
N TYR A 12 0.13 21.24 15.93
CA TYR A 12 0.32 22.17 17.04
C TYR A 12 -0.95 22.44 17.84
N ASP A 13 -2.11 22.45 17.18
CA ASP A 13 -3.39 22.56 17.88
C ASP A 13 -3.68 21.33 18.72
N HIS A 14 -3.34 20.14 18.23
CA HIS A 14 -3.48 18.89 18.99
C HIS A 14 -2.49 18.80 20.14
N GLU A 15 -1.25 19.26 19.97
CA GLU A 15 -0.28 19.39 21.07
C GLU A 15 -0.86 20.22 22.23
N ALA A 16 -1.57 21.30 21.91
CA ALA A 16 -2.15 22.17 22.91
C ALA A 16 -3.46 21.61 23.52
N ALA A 17 -4.34 21.03 22.69
CA ALA A 17 -5.69 20.63 23.11
C ALA A 17 -5.76 19.20 23.64
N LEU A 18 -4.85 18.31 23.22
CA LEU A 18 -4.84 16.87 23.48
C LEU A 18 -3.53 16.41 24.12
N ALA A 19 -2.81 17.29 24.82
CA ALA A 19 -1.46 17.06 25.36
C ALA A 19 -1.29 15.68 26.03
N ASP A 20 -2.22 15.30 26.90
CA ASP A 20 -2.18 14.08 27.69
C ASP A 20 -2.83 12.87 27.00
N SER A 21 -3.44 13.06 25.83
CA SER A 21 -4.06 11.97 25.07
C SER A 21 -2.99 11.12 24.38
N VAL A 22 -3.09 9.80 24.50
CA VAL A 22 -2.19 8.87 23.81
C VAL A 22 -2.43 8.97 22.30
N TYR A 23 -1.36 9.27 21.56
CA TYR A 23 -1.38 9.30 20.11
C TYR A 23 -0.76 8.06 19.48
N LEU A 24 0.42 7.63 19.96
CA LEU A 24 1.16 6.52 19.38
C LEU A 24 1.33 5.39 20.40
N THR A 25 1.06 4.15 19.99
CA THR A 25 1.28 2.92 20.79
C THR A 25 2.28 2.02 20.07
N GLN A 26 3.49 1.91 20.62
CA GLN A 26 4.63 1.21 20.05
C GLN A 26 4.91 -0.10 20.78
N PRO A 27 4.78 -1.28 20.15
CA PRO A 27 5.31 -2.53 20.69
C PRO A 27 6.84 -2.49 20.76
N THR A 28 7.37 -2.97 21.91
CA THR A 28 8.82 -2.96 22.21
C THR A 28 9.39 -4.36 22.43
N GLY A 29 8.63 -5.39 22.10
CA GLY A 29 8.98 -6.79 22.26
C GLY A 29 8.38 -7.42 23.51
N ASN A 30 8.32 -8.75 23.54
CA ASN A 30 7.83 -9.54 24.67
C ASN A 30 6.41 -9.16 25.17
N GLY A 31 5.56 -8.67 24.26
CA GLY A 31 4.20 -8.24 24.59
C GLY A 31 4.12 -6.86 25.26
N GLN A 32 5.25 -6.20 25.49
CA GLN A 32 5.28 -4.85 26.06
C GLN A 32 5.01 -3.79 24.99
N VAL A 33 4.46 -2.66 25.42
CA VAL A 33 4.20 -1.50 24.59
C VAL A 33 4.63 -0.22 25.31
N THR A 34 5.01 0.79 24.54
CA THR A 34 5.22 2.16 25.01
C THR A 34 4.19 3.05 24.35
N ASP A 35 3.44 3.76 25.18
CA ASP A 35 2.51 4.79 24.73
C ASP A 35 3.18 6.16 24.75
N TYR A 36 2.93 6.96 23.69
CA TYR A 36 3.36 8.34 23.60
C TYR A 36 2.13 9.22 23.46
N THR A 37 2.00 10.19 24.37
CA THR A 37 0.96 11.23 24.27
C THR A 37 1.33 12.24 23.16
N TRP A 38 0.38 13.12 22.80
CA TRP A 38 0.67 14.23 21.90
C TRP A 38 1.85 15.06 22.41
N ALA A 39 1.84 15.43 23.69
CA ALA A 39 2.92 16.21 24.29
C ALA A 39 4.27 15.51 24.18
N GLN A 40 4.34 14.22 24.52
CA GLN A 40 5.58 13.45 24.45
C GLN A 40 6.07 13.26 23.01
N THR A 41 5.16 13.04 22.08
CA THR A 41 5.47 12.92 20.65
C THR A 41 6.10 14.21 20.14
N LEU A 42 5.46 15.34 20.43
CA LEU A 42 5.93 16.64 19.96
C LEU A 42 7.20 17.10 20.67
N GLU A 43 7.35 16.82 21.97
CA GLU A 43 8.58 17.14 22.68
C GLU A 43 9.80 16.48 22.04
N GLN A 44 9.72 15.17 21.76
CA GLN A 44 10.81 14.47 21.10
C GLN A 44 11.05 14.99 19.68
N SER A 45 9.98 15.22 18.91
CA SER A 45 10.08 15.78 17.55
C SER A 45 10.74 17.16 17.56
N ARG A 46 10.37 18.04 18.50
CA ARG A 46 10.95 19.39 18.64
C ARG A 46 12.43 19.35 19.02
N ARG A 47 12.84 18.43 19.90
CA ARG A 47 14.24 18.23 20.26
C ARG A 47 15.06 17.76 19.06
N MET A 48 14.56 16.78 18.32
CA MET A 48 15.21 16.32 17.10
C MET A 48 15.23 17.41 16.03
N ALA A 49 14.19 18.22 15.89
CA ALA A 49 14.16 19.35 14.95
C ALA A 49 15.25 20.38 15.26
N THR A 50 15.46 20.73 16.54
CA THR A 50 16.56 21.60 16.96
C THR A 50 17.91 20.99 16.60
N HIS A 51 18.10 19.69 16.83
CA HIS A 51 19.33 19.00 16.44
C HIS A 51 19.55 19.07 14.92
N LEU A 52 18.54 18.75 14.12
CA LEU A 52 18.63 18.80 12.66
C LEU A 52 19.01 20.21 12.17
N GLN A 53 18.43 21.26 12.74
CA GLN A 53 18.81 22.64 12.39
C GLN A 53 20.26 22.96 12.78
N SER A 54 20.76 22.42 13.90
CA SER A 54 22.14 22.65 14.33
C SER A 54 23.20 22.07 13.38
N LEU A 55 22.80 21.14 12.49
CA LEU A 55 23.67 20.59 11.45
C LEU A 55 23.90 21.54 10.27
N GLY A 56 23.14 22.65 10.19
CA GLY A 56 23.33 23.72 9.22
C GLY A 56 22.97 23.39 7.78
N PHE A 57 22.09 22.42 7.55
CA PHE A 57 21.58 22.12 6.20
C PHE A 57 20.74 23.28 5.66
N GLU A 58 20.73 23.42 4.35
CA GLU A 58 19.88 24.42 3.68
C GLU A 58 18.38 24.08 3.82
N ARG A 59 17.52 25.13 3.81
CA ARG A 59 16.06 24.92 3.80
C ARG A 59 15.65 24.03 2.63
N GLY A 60 14.81 23.05 2.88
CA GLY A 60 14.40 22.05 1.90
C GLY A 60 15.40 20.92 1.67
N ALA A 61 16.49 20.83 2.45
CA ALA A 61 17.39 19.68 2.43
C ALA A 61 16.61 18.38 2.63
N ARG A 62 17.02 17.30 1.94
CA ARG A 62 16.33 16.01 1.98
C ARG A 62 16.89 15.17 3.10
N ILE A 63 16.03 14.74 4.00
CA ILE A 63 16.37 13.85 5.10
C ILE A 63 15.71 12.51 4.83
N ALA A 64 16.54 11.47 4.67
CA ALA A 64 16.05 10.13 4.35
C ALA A 64 15.67 9.34 5.61
N MET A 65 14.71 8.45 5.46
CA MET A 65 14.30 7.48 6.48
C MET A 65 14.22 6.08 5.87
N LEU A 66 14.97 5.14 6.42
CA LEU A 66 14.93 3.72 6.07
C LEU A 66 14.45 2.94 7.29
N SER A 67 13.16 2.64 7.34
CA SER A 67 12.53 1.99 8.50
C SER A 67 11.20 1.34 8.15
N LYS A 68 10.87 0.23 8.81
CA LYS A 68 9.49 -0.20 9.01
C LYS A 68 8.75 0.81 9.88
N ASN A 69 7.42 0.69 9.89
CA ASN A 69 6.55 1.55 10.69
C ASN A 69 6.89 1.46 12.18
N CYS A 70 7.06 2.59 12.82
CA CYS A 70 7.27 2.75 14.25
C CYS A 70 6.96 4.19 14.67
N ALA A 71 6.78 4.44 15.96
CA ALA A 71 6.50 5.76 16.52
C ALA A 71 7.55 6.80 16.13
N HIS A 72 8.82 6.40 16.13
CA HIS A 72 9.95 7.30 15.79
C HIS A 72 9.99 7.68 14.32
N PHE A 73 9.34 6.92 13.42
CA PHE A 73 9.16 7.35 12.03
C PHE A 73 8.29 8.62 11.97
N ILE A 74 7.15 8.61 12.67
CA ILE A 74 6.25 9.76 12.75
C ILE A 74 6.94 10.96 13.42
N MET A 75 7.61 10.72 14.56
CA MET A 75 8.33 11.77 15.29
C MET A 75 9.46 12.38 14.44
N ALA A 76 10.19 11.56 13.67
CA ALA A 76 11.25 12.02 12.79
C ALA A 76 10.71 12.85 11.63
N GLU A 77 9.58 12.44 11.02
CA GLU A 77 8.95 13.23 9.97
C GLU A 77 8.51 14.60 10.47
N LEU A 78 7.84 14.65 11.61
CA LEU A 78 7.47 15.91 12.25
C LEU A 78 8.72 16.78 12.54
N ALA A 79 9.81 16.17 13.02
CA ALA A 79 11.06 16.86 13.27
C ALA A 79 11.68 17.43 11.98
N ILE A 80 11.68 16.66 10.89
CA ILE A 80 12.15 17.07 9.56
C ILE A 80 11.36 18.28 9.07
N TRP A 81 10.04 18.22 9.16
CA TRP A 81 9.16 19.31 8.71
C TRP A 81 9.33 20.57 9.56
N MET A 82 9.39 20.44 10.90
CA MET A 82 9.65 21.55 11.81
C MET A 82 11.02 22.20 11.59
N ALA A 83 12.03 21.41 11.24
CA ALA A 83 13.37 21.91 10.93
C ALA A 83 13.47 22.64 9.57
N GLY A 84 12.42 22.59 8.74
CA GLY A 84 12.40 23.24 7.44
C GLY A 84 12.85 22.34 6.30
N TYR A 85 12.89 21.01 6.49
CA TYR A 85 13.43 20.02 5.55
C TYR A 85 12.36 19.18 4.88
N THR A 86 12.75 18.35 3.93
CA THR A 86 11.88 17.48 3.11
C THR A 86 12.18 16.02 3.42
N THR A 87 11.15 15.23 3.70
CA THR A 87 11.27 13.80 3.99
C THR A 87 11.50 12.98 2.73
N VAL A 88 12.40 11.98 2.81
CA VAL A 88 12.58 10.94 1.78
C VAL A 88 12.39 9.58 2.42
N ALA A 89 11.24 8.95 2.23
CA ALA A 89 10.98 7.63 2.78
C ALA A 89 11.45 6.53 1.82
N ILE A 90 12.28 5.62 2.32
CA ILE A 90 12.80 4.46 1.57
C ILE A 90 12.07 3.20 2.06
N PHE A 91 11.63 2.35 1.14
CA PHE A 91 10.99 1.10 1.51
C PHE A 91 11.95 0.20 2.31
N PRO A 92 11.51 -0.37 3.44
CA PRO A 92 12.36 -1.16 4.33
C PRO A 92 12.82 -2.49 3.72
N THR A 93 12.29 -2.87 2.56
CA THR A 93 12.62 -4.11 1.83
C THR A 93 13.45 -3.87 0.57
N GLU A 94 13.95 -2.64 0.35
CA GLU A 94 14.78 -2.33 -0.82
C GLU A 94 16.15 -2.98 -0.73
N THR A 95 16.74 -3.22 -1.92
CA THR A 95 18.12 -3.71 -2.02
C THR A 95 19.13 -2.59 -1.74
N ALA A 96 20.37 -2.94 -1.42
CA ALA A 96 21.46 -1.96 -1.21
C ALA A 96 21.63 -1.02 -2.40
N ASP A 97 21.52 -1.53 -3.63
CA ASP A 97 21.65 -0.70 -4.84
C ASP A 97 20.51 0.30 -4.96
N THR A 98 19.28 -0.08 -4.62
CA THR A 98 18.15 0.84 -4.63
C THR A 98 18.26 1.87 -3.50
N VAL A 99 18.70 1.45 -2.31
CA VAL A 99 18.95 2.37 -1.18
C VAL A 99 19.96 3.42 -1.61
N ARG A 100 21.11 3.01 -2.18
CA ARG A 100 22.14 3.91 -2.70
C ARG A 100 21.55 4.86 -3.74
N TYR A 101 20.85 4.32 -4.73
CA TYR A 101 20.23 5.13 -5.78
C TYR A 101 19.29 6.21 -5.21
N VAL A 102 18.43 5.85 -4.25
CA VAL A 102 17.49 6.82 -3.66
C VAL A 102 18.23 7.90 -2.88
N LEU A 103 19.24 7.52 -2.08
CA LEU A 103 20.07 8.48 -1.31
C LEU A 103 20.81 9.45 -2.23
N ASP A 104 21.46 8.93 -3.29
CA ASP A 104 22.22 9.74 -4.25
C ASP A 104 21.30 10.62 -5.09
N HIS A 105 20.21 10.06 -5.63
CA HIS A 105 19.28 10.79 -6.50
C HIS A 105 18.54 11.89 -5.73
N SER A 106 18.12 11.63 -4.49
CA SER A 106 17.49 12.62 -3.62
C SER A 106 18.49 13.64 -3.05
N GLU A 107 19.80 13.39 -3.15
CA GLU A 107 20.85 14.17 -2.49
C GLU A 107 20.58 14.28 -0.98
N ALA A 108 20.32 13.12 -0.35
CA ALA A 108 20.00 13.07 1.07
C ALA A 108 21.15 13.61 1.92
N SER A 109 20.86 14.56 2.81
CA SER A 109 21.85 15.17 3.70
C SER A 109 22.04 14.41 5.02
N LEU A 110 21.06 13.56 5.38
CA LEU A 110 21.10 12.70 6.57
C LEU A 110 20.16 11.50 6.35
N LEU A 111 20.50 10.37 6.97
CA LEU A 111 19.67 9.17 6.99
C LEU A 111 19.29 8.79 8.43
N PHE A 112 17.98 8.64 8.68
CA PHE A 112 17.51 7.91 9.84
C PHE A 112 17.42 6.42 9.52
N VAL A 113 18.08 5.59 10.31
CA VAL A 113 18.01 4.13 10.23
C VAL A 113 17.11 3.63 11.35
N GLY A 114 16.00 3.02 11.00
CA GLY A 114 15.00 2.59 11.97
C GLY A 114 14.86 1.08 12.09
N LYS A 115 13.66 0.63 12.38
CA LYS A 115 13.30 -0.79 12.52
C LYS A 115 13.46 -1.53 11.20
N LEU A 116 14.41 -2.46 11.13
CA LEU A 116 14.75 -3.22 9.91
C LEU A 116 15.08 -4.67 10.24
N ASP A 117 14.69 -5.61 9.36
CA ASP A 117 15.10 -7.01 9.46
C ASP A 117 16.30 -7.33 8.57
N THR A 118 16.55 -6.52 7.53
CA THR A 118 17.52 -6.79 6.44
C THR A 118 18.66 -5.77 6.37
N TRP A 119 18.95 -5.11 7.50
CA TRP A 119 19.99 -4.06 7.55
C TRP A 119 21.35 -4.53 7.02
N GLU A 120 21.77 -5.75 7.37
CA GLU A 120 23.06 -6.29 6.95
C GLU A 120 23.19 -6.40 5.42
N GLN A 121 22.08 -6.64 4.72
CA GLN A 121 22.02 -6.66 3.25
C GLN A 121 21.94 -5.25 2.65
N GLN A 122 21.44 -4.25 3.41
CA GLN A 122 21.15 -2.90 2.93
C GLN A 122 22.25 -1.90 3.20
N LYS A 123 22.98 -2.06 4.32
CA LYS A 123 23.99 -1.11 4.80
C LYS A 123 25.06 -0.76 3.78
N GLY A 124 25.40 -1.69 2.86
CA GLY A 124 26.32 -1.43 1.76
C GLY A 124 25.83 -0.39 0.75
N GLY A 125 24.55 -0.02 0.79
CA GLY A 125 23.96 1.05 0.00
C GLY A 125 24.11 2.44 0.62
N VAL A 126 24.56 2.54 1.87
CA VAL A 126 24.73 3.83 2.59
C VAL A 126 26.17 4.28 2.49
N ASP A 127 26.39 5.51 2.01
CA ASP A 127 27.74 6.10 1.99
C ASP A 127 28.22 6.29 3.45
N PRO A 128 29.43 5.80 3.81
CA PRO A 128 29.99 6.01 5.15
C PRO A 128 30.15 7.48 5.57
N ALA A 129 30.19 8.39 4.60
CA ALA A 129 30.26 9.84 4.85
C ALA A 129 28.92 10.48 5.16
N LEU A 130 27.80 9.80 4.85
CA LEU A 130 26.46 10.32 5.11
C LEU A 130 26.17 10.29 6.62
N PRO A 131 25.83 11.42 7.25
CA PRO A 131 25.41 11.44 8.65
C PRO A 131 24.18 10.53 8.87
N CYS A 132 24.25 9.68 9.91
CA CYS A 132 23.17 8.75 10.22
C CYS A 132 22.80 8.82 11.70
N ILE A 133 21.48 8.68 11.98
CA ILE A 133 20.92 8.58 13.34
C ILE A 133 20.08 7.31 13.41
N ALA A 134 20.26 6.50 14.47
CA ALA A 134 19.52 5.27 14.68
C ALA A 134 18.29 5.49 15.56
N PHE A 135 17.12 4.98 15.15
CA PHE A 135 15.93 4.92 16.00
C PHE A 135 16.11 3.88 17.13
N PRO A 136 15.34 3.97 18.22
CA PRO A 136 15.45 3.00 19.34
C PRO A 136 15.22 1.54 18.94
N LEU A 137 14.41 1.27 17.90
CA LEU A 137 14.16 -0.08 17.38
C LEU A 137 15.07 -0.45 16.20
N ALA A 138 16.10 0.32 15.92
CA ALA A 138 17.05 0.00 14.87
C ALA A 138 17.89 -1.24 15.22
N PRO A 139 18.37 -2.00 14.22
CA PRO A 139 19.41 -3.00 14.44
C PRO A 139 20.71 -2.35 14.94
N LYS A 140 21.71 -3.14 15.33
CA LYS A 140 23.02 -2.59 15.70
C LYS A 140 23.69 -1.94 14.48
N THR A 141 23.74 -0.61 14.48
CA THR A 141 24.29 0.17 13.36
C THR A 141 25.64 0.80 13.68
N GLY A 142 25.93 1.07 14.95
CA GLY A 142 27.06 1.90 15.38
C GLY A 142 26.83 3.40 15.25
N TYR A 143 25.68 3.84 14.74
CA TYR A 143 25.30 5.26 14.63
C TYR A 143 24.83 5.80 15.97
N GLU A 144 24.85 7.13 16.11
CA GLU A 144 24.28 7.78 17.29
C GLU A 144 22.79 7.49 17.39
N GLY A 145 22.33 7.14 18.59
CA GLY A 145 20.93 6.80 18.83
C GLY A 145 20.05 8.03 19.04
N TRP A 146 18.78 7.94 18.62
CA TRP A 146 17.74 8.95 18.83
C TRP A 146 17.68 9.47 20.25
N ASP A 147 17.66 8.58 21.25
CA ASP A 147 17.52 8.94 22.66
C ASP A 147 18.70 9.79 23.16
N ALA A 148 19.92 9.50 22.70
CA ALA A 148 21.09 10.28 23.05
C ALA A 148 21.02 11.71 22.48
N VAL A 149 20.54 11.86 21.25
CA VAL A 149 20.31 13.16 20.61
C VAL A 149 19.25 13.95 21.37
N VAL A 150 18.09 13.34 21.61
CA VAL A 150 16.95 13.97 22.29
C VAL A 150 17.34 14.39 23.72
N ALA A 151 18.08 13.57 24.45
CA ALA A 151 18.47 13.86 25.83
C ALA A 151 19.33 15.13 25.98
N ARG A 152 20.21 15.44 24.99
CA ARG A 152 21.09 16.60 25.04
C ARG A 152 20.57 17.87 24.37
N THR A 153 19.43 17.75 23.64
CA THR A 153 18.92 18.82 22.79
C THR A 153 17.69 19.47 23.46
N THR A 154 17.60 20.78 23.42
CA THR A 154 16.40 21.51 23.88
C THR A 154 15.31 21.50 22.82
N PRO A 155 14.01 21.45 23.20
CA PRO A 155 12.93 21.45 22.22
C PRO A 155 12.86 22.77 21.44
N MET A 156 12.59 22.68 20.14
CA MET A 156 12.36 23.83 19.25
C MET A 156 11.15 24.63 19.72
N PRO A 157 11.29 25.94 19.95
CA PRO A 157 10.18 26.77 20.43
C PRO A 157 9.21 27.16 19.31
N GLY A 158 8.03 27.61 19.72
CA GLY A 158 7.03 28.20 18.83
C GLY A 158 6.32 27.21 17.90
N ARG A 159 5.84 27.72 16.77
CA ARG A 159 5.11 26.97 15.74
C ARG A 159 5.85 27.15 14.39
N PRO A 160 6.94 26.40 14.12
CA PRO A 160 7.64 26.48 12.85
C PRO A 160 6.71 26.26 11.68
N ALA A 161 6.68 27.21 10.73
CA ALA A 161 5.75 27.19 9.61
C ALA A 161 6.41 26.75 8.32
N ARG A 162 5.62 26.13 7.45
CA ARG A 162 5.98 25.78 6.07
C ARG A 162 5.05 26.51 5.09
N GLY A 163 5.55 26.75 3.89
CA GLY A 163 4.71 27.27 2.80
C GLY A 163 3.92 26.16 2.11
N PRO A 164 2.75 26.46 1.53
CA PRO A 164 1.91 25.46 0.86
C PRO A 164 2.63 24.77 -0.32
N ASP A 165 3.47 25.50 -1.05
CA ASP A 165 4.22 25.01 -2.21
C ASP A 165 5.55 24.36 -1.85
N GLU A 166 6.00 24.42 -0.58
CA GLU A 166 7.21 23.73 -0.14
C GLU A 166 6.99 22.21 -0.16
N LEU A 167 8.05 21.47 -0.50
CA LEU A 167 7.98 20.02 -0.50
C LEU A 167 7.93 19.48 0.93
N ALA A 168 6.88 18.74 1.23
CA ALA A 168 6.79 17.94 2.43
C ALA A 168 7.63 16.67 2.31
N MET A 169 7.53 15.99 1.15
CA MET A 169 8.22 14.72 0.94
C MET A 169 8.52 14.41 -0.52
N LEU A 170 9.50 13.52 -0.73
CA LEU A 170 9.74 12.80 -1.96
C LEU A 170 9.34 11.33 -1.74
N MET A 171 8.44 10.82 -2.56
CA MET A 171 7.99 9.42 -2.51
C MET A 171 8.49 8.68 -3.74
N TYR A 172 9.32 7.66 -3.53
CA TYR A 172 9.88 6.89 -4.64
C TYR A 172 8.96 5.76 -5.06
N THR A 173 8.61 5.72 -6.34
CA THR A 173 7.79 4.66 -6.94
C THR A 173 8.64 3.81 -7.88
N SER A 174 8.45 2.49 -7.85
CA SER A 174 9.05 1.58 -8.82
C SER A 174 8.36 1.77 -10.18
N GLY A 175 8.97 2.57 -11.05
CA GLY A 175 8.49 2.75 -12.42
C GLY A 175 8.59 1.45 -13.22
N SER A 176 7.73 1.28 -14.22
CA SER A 176 7.79 0.18 -15.19
C SER A 176 9.09 0.14 -16.02
N THR A 177 9.92 1.17 -15.95
CA THR A 177 11.12 1.39 -16.75
C THR A 177 12.46 1.11 -16.02
N GLY A 178 12.42 0.57 -14.80
CA GLY A 178 13.62 0.10 -14.09
C GLY A 178 14.02 0.92 -12.88
N GLN A 179 14.37 2.20 -13.01
CA GLN A 179 14.79 3.03 -11.88
C GLN A 179 13.61 3.70 -11.17
N PRO A 180 13.59 3.78 -9.83
CA PRO A 180 12.55 4.47 -9.08
C PRO A 180 12.49 5.96 -9.42
N LYS A 181 11.28 6.53 -9.44
CA LYS A 181 11.00 7.94 -9.68
C LYS A 181 10.58 8.61 -8.38
N GLY A 182 11.13 9.77 -8.07
CA GLY A 182 10.74 10.56 -6.91
C GLY A 182 9.53 11.45 -7.22
N VAL A 183 8.38 11.13 -6.65
CA VAL A 183 7.17 11.95 -6.71
C VAL A 183 7.30 13.09 -5.70
N MET A 184 7.15 14.33 -6.17
CA MET A 184 7.24 15.55 -5.34
C MET A 184 5.87 15.88 -4.75
N VAL A 185 5.75 15.83 -3.42
CA VAL A 185 4.53 16.13 -2.69
C VAL A 185 4.69 17.40 -1.88
N SER A 186 3.85 18.41 -2.15
CA SER A 186 3.85 19.68 -1.40
C SER A 186 3.08 19.55 -0.08
N PHE A 187 3.29 20.53 0.83
CA PHE A 187 2.52 20.61 2.07
C PHE A 187 1.02 20.83 1.81
N ASP A 188 0.65 21.61 0.79
CA ASP A 188 -0.76 21.75 0.42
C ASP A 188 -1.35 20.41 -0.04
N ALA A 189 -0.69 19.70 -0.94
CA ALA A 189 -1.19 18.44 -1.50
C ALA A 189 -1.44 17.37 -0.42
N ILE A 190 -0.48 17.15 0.49
CA ILE A 190 -0.66 16.15 1.57
C ILE A 190 -1.71 16.62 2.59
N THR A 191 -1.82 17.91 2.85
CA THR A 191 -2.84 18.46 3.74
C THR A 191 -4.23 18.25 3.15
N ARG A 192 -4.44 18.55 1.86
CA ARG A 192 -5.73 18.35 1.17
C ARG A 192 -6.16 16.89 1.17
N ALA A 193 -5.19 15.97 0.91
CA ALA A 193 -5.47 14.54 1.02
C ALA A 193 -5.93 14.18 2.44
N ALA A 194 -5.19 14.60 3.45
CA ALA A 194 -5.48 14.29 4.85
C ALA A 194 -6.81 14.87 5.33
N GLU A 195 -7.13 16.14 4.98
CA GLU A 195 -8.42 16.78 5.28
C GLU A 195 -9.59 16.04 4.64
N GLY A 196 -9.46 15.67 3.36
CA GLY A 196 -10.51 14.96 2.63
C GLY A 196 -10.75 13.57 3.19
N ILE A 197 -9.70 12.80 3.46
CA ILE A 197 -9.78 11.46 4.06
C ILE A 197 -10.38 11.55 5.47
N SER A 198 -9.82 12.39 6.33
CA SER A 198 -10.31 12.58 7.70
C SER A 198 -11.78 13.05 7.72
N GLY A 199 -12.16 13.98 6.83
CA GLY A 199 -13.54 14.44 6.69
C GLY A 199 -14.51 13.34 6.29
N ASP A 200 -14.12 12.43 5.38
CA ASP A 200 -14.94 11.29 4.98
C ASP A 200 -15.06 10.23 6.07
N VAL A 201 -13.98 9.95 6.79
CA VAL A 201 -13.97 9.02 7.93
C VAL A 201 -14.87 9.57 9.04
N ARG A 202 -14.75 10.85 9.40
CA ARG A 202 -15.56 11.50 10.47
C ARG A 202 -17.06 11.42 10.24
N LYS A 203 -17.52 11.44 8.99
CA LYS A 203 -18.96 11.29 8.67
C LYS A 203 -19.54 9.96 9.14
N ARG A 204 -18.69 8.95 9.32
CA ARG A 204 -19.09 7.57 9.68
C ARG A 204 -18.73 7.20 11.12
N VAL A 205 -17.95 8.03 11.78
CA VAL A 205 -17.53 7.83 13.18
C VAL A 205 -18.67 8.26 14.11
N PRO A 206 -19.10 7.42 15.08
CA PRO A 206 -20.04 7.85 16.11
C PRO A 206 -19.51 9.08 16.87
N ALA A 207 -20.38 10.03 17.14
CA ALA A 207 -20.01 11.27 17.85
C ALA A 207 -19.34 10.94 19.19
N GLY A 208 -18.17 11.55 19.43
CA GLY A 208 -17.39 11.36 20.66
C GLY A 208 -16.60 10.03 20.73
N ALA A 209 -16.64 9.20 19.68
CA ALA A 209 -15.86 7.97 19.65
C ALA A 209 -14.40 8.25 19.28
N GLN A 210 -13.47 7.59 19.97
CA GLN A 210 -12.04 7.65 19.68
C GLN A 210 -11.70 6.78 18.47
N GLY A 211 -10.97 7.35 17.50
CA GLY A 211 -10.40 6.63 16.36
C GLY A 211 -9.26 5.72 16.81
N ARG A 212 -9.13 4.58 16.17
CA ARG A 212 -7.99 3.66 16.33
C ARG A 212 -7.59 3.09 14.97
N MET A 213 -6.30 3.11 14.67
CA MET A 213 -5.74 2.52 13.45
C MET A 213 -4.54 1.66 13.79
N LEU A 214 -4.29 0.62 12.98
CA LEU A 214 -3.03 -0.14 13.02
C LEU A 214 -2.18 0.27 11.82
N SER A 215 -1.02 0.84 12.08
CA SER A 215 -0.02 1.19 11.07
C SER A 215 0.89 0.01 10.80
N TYR A 216 0.88 -0.51 9.55
CA TYR A 216 1.64 -1.69 9.18
C TYR A 216 2.00 -1.78 7.69
N LEU A 217 1.22 -1.18 6.78
CA LEU A 217 1.66 -1.03 5.39
C LEU A 217 2.82 -0.04 5.35
N PRO A 218 3.79 -0.18 4.42
CA PRO A 218 4.98 0.68 4.46
C PRO A 218 4.64 2.17 4.43
N LEU A 219 5.16 2.95 5.40
CA LEU A 219 5.05 4.42 5.42
C LEU A 219 5.79 5.09 4.25
N ALA A 220 6.62 4.35 3.51
CA ALA A 220 7.16 4.80 2.23
C ALA A 220 6.13 4.76 1.08
N HIS A 221 4.92 4.21 1.31
CA HIS A 221 3.84 4.11 0.32
C HIS A 221 2.74 5.13 0.61
N SER A 222 2.24 5.81 -0.43
CA SER A 222 1.22 6.86 -0.33
C SER A 222 -0.07 6.40 0.36
N PHE A 223 -0.47 5.13 0.22
CA PHE A 223 -1.69 4.62 0.84
C PHE A 223 -1.63 4.67 2.37
N GLU A 224 -0.55 4.14 2.98
CA GLU A 224 -0.35 4.22 4.43
C GLU A 224 -0.09 5.66 4.86
N ARG A 225 0.72 6.40 4.09
CA ARG A 225 1.08 7.78 4.37
C ARG A 225 -0.13 8.70 4.47
N SER A 226 -1.04 8.64 3.51
CA SER A 226 -2.19 9.54 3.45
C SER A 226 -3.35 9.06 4.34
N TRP A 227 -3.66 7.75 4.28
CA TRP A 227 -4.85 7.20 4.94
C TRP A 227 -4.65 6.90 6.42
N VAL A 228 -3.41 6.69 6.89
CA VAL A 228 -3.13 6.39 8.29
C VAL A 228 -2.39 7.56 8.95
N GLU A 229 -1.18 7.89 8.48
CA GLU A 229 -0.36 8.92 9.10
C GLU A 229 -0.98 10.31 8.96
N ALA A 230 -1.04 10.85 7.74
CA ALA A 230 -1.46 12.23 7.51
C ALA A 230 -2.90 12.48 7.97
N SER A 231 -3.82 11.53 7.73
CA SER A 231 -5.20 11.65 8.19
C SER A 231 -5.30 11.69 9.72
N SER A 232 -4.47 10.92 10.45
CA SER A 232 -4.44 10.95 11.92
C SER A 232 -3.84 12.24 12.47
N LEU A 233 -2.84 12.82 11.78
CA LEU A 233 -2.26 14.12 12.13
C LEU A 233 -3.26 15.27 11.97
N VAL A 234 -4.17 15.19 11.00
CA VAL A 234 -5.25 16.17 10.82
C VAL A 234 -6.43 15.89 11.76
N ASP A 235 -6.77 14.63 11.98
CA ASP A 235 -7.91 14.24 12.84
C ASP A 235 -7.66 14.54 14.32
N GLY A 236 -6.49 14.24 14.84
CA GLY A 236 -6.07 14.42 16.23
C GLY A 236 -6.70 13.45 17.24
N GLY A 237 -7.94 13.01 17.01
CA GLY A 237 -8.65 12.08 17.89
C GLY A 237 -8.38 10.60 17.61
N THR A 238 -7.49 10.27 16.69
CA THR A 238 -7.16 8.91 16.29
C THR A 238 -5.83 8.47 16.92
N GLN A 239 -5.86 7.36 17.67
CA GLN A 239 -4.67 6.69 18.20
C GLN A 239 -4.10 5.73 17.17
N LEU A 240 -2.80 5.81 16.91
CA LEU A 240 -2.06 4.89 16.04
C LEU A 240 -1.36 3.80 16.84
N PHE A 241 -1.63 2.56 16.47
CA PHE A 241 -0.93 1.38 16.94
C PHE A 241 0.03 0.91 15.84
N PHE A 242 1.20 0.44 16.21
CA PHE A 242 2.16 -0.13 15.25
C PHE A 242 2.17 -1.64 15.33
N ALA A 243 2.32 -2.30 14.18
CA ALA A 243 2.57 -3.73 14.14
C ALA A 243 4.01 -4.04 14.58
N GLU A 244 4.20 -5.05 15.42
CA GLU A 244 5.52 -5.46 15.88
C GLU A 244 6.25 -6.28 14.80
N SER A 245 5.61 -7.34 14.29
CA SER A 245 6.17 -8.21 13.27
C SER A 245 5.06 -8.91 12.48
N LEU A 246 5.42 -9.70 11.46
CA LEU A 246 4.45 -10.55 10.77
C LEU A 246 3.92 -11.67 11.68
N ASP A 247 4.75 -12.20 12.57
CA ASP A 247 4.37 -13.29 13.48
C ASP A 247 3.38 -12.82 14.56
N THR A 248 3.51 -11.58 15.01
CA THR A 248 2.62 -10.98 16.02
C THR A 248 1.43 -10.23 15.42
N PHE A 249 1.34 -10.12 14.09
CA PHE A 249 0.40 -9.25 13.40
C PHE A 249 -1.05 -9.39 13.88
N LEU A 250 -1.53 -10.63 14.03
CA LEU A 250 -2.90 -10.86 14.49
C LEU A 250 -3.09 -10.41 15.96
N GLN A 251 -2.07 -10.57 16.80
CA GLN A 251 -2.10 -10.10 18.19
C GLN A 251 -2.08 -8.57 18.26
N ASP A 252 -1.29 -7.92 17.39
CA ASP A 252 -1.23 -6.47 17.28
C ASP A 252 -2.56 -5.91 16.80
N LEU A 253 -3.20 -6.56 15.82
CA LEU A 253 -4.52 -6.19 15.33
C LEU A 253 -5.61 -6.36 16.44
N GLN A 254 -5.55 -7.45 17.21
CA GLN A 254 -6.43 -7.67 18.35
C GLN A 254 -6.19 -6.68 19.50
N ARG A 255 -4.95 -6.19 19.68
CA ARG A 255 -4.61 -5.12 20.64
C ARG A 255 -5.17 -3.77 20.18
N ALA A 256 -4.93 -3.41 18.94
CA ALA A 256 -5.40 -2.16 18.35
C ALA A 256 -6.93 -2.09 18.27
N ARG A 257 -7.60 -3.21 17.95
CA ARG A 257 -9.04 -3.25 17.64
C ARG A 257 -9.46 -2.03 16.84
N PRO A 258 -8.91 -1.86 15.62
CA PRO A 258 -9.05 -0.64 14.85
C PRO A 258 -10.52 -0.30 14.58
N THR A 259 -10.81 0.98 14.49
CA THR A 259 -12.11 1.51 14.07
C THR A 259 -12.14 1.84 12.59
N LEU A 260 -10.99 2.21 12.04
CA LEU A 260 -10.69 2.26 10.61
C LEU A 260 -9.58 1.24 10.30
N PHE A 261 -9.82 0.34 9.36
CA PHE A 261 -8.82 -0.63 8.92
C PHE A 261 -8.71 -0.66 7.40
N ILE A 262 -7.56 -0.28 6.89
CA ILE A 262 -7.24 -0.34 5.47
C ILE A 262 -6.23 -1.45 5.19
N SER A 263 -6.34 -2.10 4.05
CA SER A 263 -5.47 -3.18 3.66
C SER A 263 -5.39 -3.37 2.16
N VAL A 264 -4.57 -4.32 1.75
CA VAL A 264 -4.49 -4.82 0.37
C VAL A 264 -5.29 -6.12 0.22
N PRO A 265 -5.78 -6.46 -0.98
CA PRO A 265 -6.62 -7.64 -1.20
C PRO A 265 -6.04 -8.95 -0.68
N ARG A 266 -4.70 -9.12 -0.78
CA ARG A 266 -4.01 -10.32 -0.32
C ARG A 266 -4.17 -10.58 1.18
N LEU A 267 -4.16 -9.55 2.02
CA LEU A 267 -4.35 -9.73 3.46
C LEU A 267 -5.80 -10.07 3.79
N TRP A 268 -6.76 -9.43 3.12
CA TRP A 268 -8.17 -9.77 3.25
C TRP A 268 -8.43 -11.24 2.91
N LEU A 269 -7.80 -11.75 1.83
CA LEU A 269 -7.88 -13.16 1.45
C LEU A 269 -7.22 -14.08 2.49
N LYS A 270 -6.02 -13.74 3.00
CA LYS A 270 -5.34 -14.51 4.06
C LYS A 270 -6.19 -14.63 5.32
N PHE A 271 -6.87 -13.58 5.74
CA PHE A 271 -7.80 -13.63 6.87
C PHE A 271 -8.95 -14.59 6.62
N GLN A 272 -9.58 -14.55 5.45
CA GLN A 272 -10.64 -15.50 5.08
C GLN A 272 -10.14 -16.93 5.10
N GLN A 273 -8.98 -17.21 4.49
CA GLN A 273 -8.35 -18.53 4.49
C GLN A 273 -8.04 -19.01 5.91
N GLY A 274 -7.51 -18.14 6.77
CA GLY A 274 -7.26 -18.45 8.18
C GLY A 274 -8.54 -18.79 8.96
N VAL A 275 -9.67 -18.18 8.61
CA VAL A 275 -10.99 -18.56 9.17
C VAL A 275 -11.43 -19.92 8.64
N PHE A 276 -11.27 -20.17 7.33
CA PHE A 276 -11.65 -21.44 6.69
C PHE A 276 -10.82 -22.63 7.19
N ALA A 277 -9.54 -22.42 7.51
CA ALA A 277 -8.69 -23.42 8.14
C ALA A 277 -9.20 -23.88 9.52
N LYS A 278 -9.85 -22.95 10.27
CA LYS A 278 -10.45 -23.26 11.59
C LYS A 278 -11.89 -23.74 11.49
N MET A 279 -12.62 -23.34 10.47
CA MET A 279 -14.02 -23.68 10.26
C MET A 279 -14.32 -23.83 8.74
N PRO A 280 -14.60 -25.05 8.26
CA PRO A 280 -14.88 -25.29 6.85
C PRO A 280 -15.99 -24.37 6.30
N PRO A 281 -15.85 -23.87 5.05
CA PRO A 281 -16.76 -22.88 4.47
C PRO A 281 -18.23 -23.27 4.55
N LYS A 282 -18.58 -24.52 4.20
CA LYS A 282 -19.96 -25.02 4.24
C LYS A 282 -20.58 -24.94 5.65
N LYS A 283 -19.77 -25.24 6.70
CA LYS A 283 -20.21 -25.16 8.09
C LYS A 283 -20.39 -23.70 8.53
N LEU A 284 -19.47 -22.82 8.16
CA LEU A 284 -19.58 -21.39 8.44
C LEU A 284 -20.82 -20.80 7.77
N ASP A 285 -21.04 -21.11 6.50
CA ASP A 285 -22.18 -20.64 5.71
C ASP A 285 -23.52 -21.06 6.33
N PHE A 286 -23.62 -22.32 6.74
CA PHE A 286 -24.79 -22.83 7.46
C PHE A 286 -25.04 -22.05 8.76
N LEU A 287 -24.00 -21.84 9.58
CA LEU A 287 -24.13 -21.14 10.86
C LEU A 287 -24.50 -19.66 10.67
N LEU A 288 -23.92 -18.99 9.66
CA LEU A 288 -24.25 -17.60 9.33
C LEU A 288 -25.68 -17.44 8.82
N GLY A 289 -26.27 -18.47 8.24
CA GLY A 289 -27.67 -18.48 7.79
C GLY A 289 -28.70 -18.61 8.91
N VAL A 290 -28.30 -19.01 10.12
CA VAL A 290 -29.22 -19.18 11.25
C VAL A 290 -29.47 -17.84 11.94
N PRO A 291 -30.73 -17.35 12.05
CA PRO A 291 -31.05 -16.11 12.76
C PRO A 291 -30.48 -16.09 14.18
N ILE A 292 -30.00 -14.92 14.63
CA ILE A 292 -29.35 -14.67 15.95
C ILE A 292 -28.00 -15.38 16.07
N LEU A 293 -27.94 -16.71 15.87
CA LEU A 293 -26.68 -17.47 15.94
C LEU A 293 -25.67 -16.96 14.90
N GLY A 294 -26.13 -16.67 13.69
CA GLY A 294 -25.29 -16.10 12.63
C GLY A 294 -24.60 -14.78 13.05
N LYS A 295 -25.33 -13.88 13.72
CA LYS A 295 -24.74 -12.62 14.24
C LYS A 295 -23.70 -12.89 15.32
N ILE A 296 -23.92 -13.88 16.18
CA ILE A 296 -22.97 -14.27 17.24
C ILE A 296 -21.70 -14.85 16.63
N VAL A 297 -21.85 -15.75 15.64
CA VAL A 297 -20.73 -16.37 14.93
C VAL A 297 -19.94 -15.31 14.15
N ALA A 298 -20.62 -14.44 13.39
CA ALA A 298 -19.99 -13.34 12.66
C ALA A 298 -19.16 -12.44 13.58
N ARG A 299 -19.75 -11.99 14.71
CA ARG A 299 -19.04 -11.18 15.70
C ARG A 299 -17.85 -11.91 16.31
N LYS A 300 -17.96 -13.23 16.56
CA LYS A 300 -16.85 -14.04 17.07
C LYS A 300 -15.71 -14.14 16.05
N VAL A 301 -16.02 -14.30 14.77
CA VAL A 301 -15.03 -14.30 13.68
C VAL A 301 -14.33 -12.94 13.61
N LEU A 302 -15.09 -11.84 13.54
CA LEU A 302 -14.50 -10.49 13.49
C LEU A 302 -13.65 -10.17 14.72
N ARG A 303 -14.11 -10.57 15.93
CA ARG A 303 -13.32 -10.40 17.15
C ARG A 303 -12.02 -11.21 17.12
N GLY A 304 -12.08 -12.44 16.61
CA GLY A 304 -10.90 -13.29 16.43
C GLY A 304 -9.88 -12.70 15.45
N LEU A 305 -10.33 -11.88 14.49
CA LEU A 305 -9.51 -11.11 13.59
C LEU A 305 -9.11 -9.72 14.12
N GLY A 306 -9.63 -9.29 15.29
CA GLY A 306 -9.43 -7.94 15.81
C GLY A 306 -10.23 -6.85 15.09
N LEU A 307 -11.22 -7.21 14.26
CA LEU A 307 -11.98 -6.30 13.38
C LEU A 307 -13.39 -6.00 13.89
N ASP A 308 -13.73 -6.40 15.11
CA ASP A 308 -15.09 -6.27 15.68
C ASP A 308 -15.49 -4.83 16.07
N GLN A 309 -14.56 -3.88 15.99
CA GLN A 309 -14.79 -2.46 16.23
C GLN A 309 -14.66 -1.61 14.96
N VAL A 310 -14.44 -2.23 13.80
CA VAL A 310 -14.25 -1.50 12.55
C VAL A 310 -15.57 -0.88 12.08
N TRP A 311 -15.58 0.43 11.94
CA TRP A 311 -16.67 1.20 11.33
C TRP A 311 -16.52 1.29 9.83
N GLN A 312 -15.27 1.37 9.36
CA GLN A 312 -14.92 1.43 7.96
C GLN A 312 -13.73 0.52 7.66
N ALA A 313 -13.93 -0.41 6.75
CA ALA A 313 -12.87 -1.23 6.19
C ALA A 313 -12.60 -0.82 4.74
N GLY A 314 -11.34 -0.73 4.36
CA GLY A 314 -10.93 -0.34 3.00
C GLY A 314 -9.96 -1.34 2.38
N SER A 315 -10.07 -1.53 1.05
CA SER A 315 -9.11 -2.27 0.23
C SER A 315 -8.65 -1.39 -0.93
N GLY A 316 -7.33 -1.32 -1.13
CA GLY A 316 -6.74 -0.52 -2.18
C GLY A 316 -5.47 -1.15 -2.76
N SER A 317 -4.77 -0.41 -3.62
CA SER A 317 -3.51 -0.78 -4.30
C SER A 317 -3.61 -1.91 -5.34
N ALA A 318 -4.66 -2.69 -5.34
CA ALA A 318 -4.97 -3.72 -6.32
C ALA A 318 -6.48 -4.03 -6.31
N PRO A 319 -7.06 -4.58 -7.40
CA PRO A 319 -8.45 -5.03 -7.42
C PRO A 319 -8.69 -6.13 -6.39
N ILE A 320 -9.87 -6.11 -5.76
CA ILE A 320 -10.30 -7.13 -4.82
C ILE A 320 -11.44 -7.97 -5.42
N PRO A 321 -11.45 -9.31 -5.23
CA PRO A 321 -12.53 -10.15 -5.71
C PRO A 321 -13.89 -9.80 -5.09
N ALA A 322 -14.93 -9.72 -5.92
CA ALA A 322 -16.29 -9.43 -5.47
C ALA A 322 -16.77 -10.40 -4.39
N GLU A 323 -16.49 -11.69 -4.55
CA GLU A 323 -16.86 -12.73 -3.59
C GLU A 323 -16.25 -12.52 -2.20
N LEU A 324 -15.02 -11.98 -2.16
CA LEU A 324 -14.36 -11.66 -0.90
C LEU A 324 -15.06 -10.48 -0.18
N ILE A 325 -15.46 -9.45 -0.93
CA ILE A 325 -16.26 -8.33 -0.39
C ILE A 325 -17.59 -8.86 0.15
N HIS A 326 -18.29 -9.70 -0.61
CA HIS A 326 -19.57 -10.30 -0.18
C HIS A 326 -19.40 -11.14 1.09
N TRP A 327 -18.31 -11.89 1.20
CA TRP A 327 -18.03 -12.68 2.39
C TRP A 327 -17.88 -11.80 3.64
N TYR A 328 -17.12 -10.70 3.57
CA TYR A 328 -16.98 -9.76 4.70
C TYR A 328 -18.30 -9.06 5.03
N ARG A 329 -19.08 -8.67 4.04
CA ARG A 329 -20.43 -8.09 4.25
C ARG A 329 -21.36 -9.05 4.99
N ARG A 330 -21.29 -10.35 4.72
CA ARG A 330 -22.04 -11.39 5.46
C ARG A 330 -21.63 -11.49 6.93
N LEU A 331 -20.38 -11.16 7.26
CA LEU A 331 -19.90 -11.05 8.65
C LEU A 331 -20.31 -9.72 9.30
N GLY A 332 -20.94 -8.81 8.57
CA GLY A 332 -21.33 -7.47 9.04
C GLY A 332 -20.22 -6.42 8.93
N LEU A 333 -19.15 -6.70 8.17
CA LEU A 333 -18.07 -5.75 7.91
C LEU A 333 -18.24 -5.15 6.50
N SER A 334 -18.51 -3.83 6.44
CA SER A 334 -18.57 -3.09 5.19
C SER A 334 -17.15 -2.86 4.66
N LEU A 335 -16.75 -3.67 3.68
CA LEU A 335 -15.47 -3.56 2.99
C LEU A 335 -15.65 -2.77 1.70
N TYR A 336 -14.93 -1.65 1.58
CA TYR A 336 -14.98 -0.70 0.48
C TYR A 336 -13.73 -0.79 -0.38
N GLU A 337 -13.85 -0.46 -1.66
CA GLU A 337 -12.73 -0.35 -2.59
C GLU A 337 -12.29 1.10 -2.69
N GLY A 338 -10.98 1.31 -2.82
CA GLY A 338 -10.38 2.60 -3.10
C GLY A 338 -9.37 2.52 -4.25
N TYR A 339 -9.25 3.60 -4.99
CA TYR A 339 -8.29 3.77 -6.08
C TYR A 339 -7.57 5.09 -5.93
N GLY A 340 -6.28 5.07 -6.15
CA GLY A 340 -5.39 6.20 -6.16
C GLY A 340 -3.97 5.74 -6.47
N MET A 341 -3.08 6.70 -6.58
CA MET A 341 -1.67 6.48 -6.89
C MET A 341 -0.80 7.43 -6.06
N THR A 342 0.50 7.25 -6.11
CA THR A 342 1.42 8.12 -5.38
C THR A 342 1.32 9.56 -5.87
N GLU A 343 1.07 9.73 -7.16
CA GLU A 343 0.98 11.01 -7.86
C GLU A 343 -0.25 11.86 -7.46
N ASP A 344 -1.22 11.26 -6.76
CA ASP A 344 -2.38 11.96 -6.18
C ASP A 344 -2.54 11.71 -4.67
N ASN A 345 -1.47 11.28 -3.98
CA ASN A 345 -1.48 10.95 -2.55
C ASN A 345 -2.55 9.90 -2.19
N SER A 346 -2.83 8.94 -3.07
CA SER A 346 -3.88 7.93 -2.91
C SER A 346 -5.27 8.54 -2.63
N TYR A 347 -5.56 9.71 -3.23
CA TYR A 347 -6.75 10.51 -3.03
C TYR A 347 -7.52 10.70 -4.34
N SER A 348 -7.98 9.61 -4.95
CA SER A 348 -8.75 9.66 -6.20
C SER A 348 -10.20 9.21 -6.01
N HIS A 349 -10.45 7.92 -5.79
CA HIS A 349 -11.80 7.37 -5.67
C HIS A 349 -11.94 6.48 -4.42
N THR A 350 -13.14 6.46 -3.86
CA THR A 350 -13.49 5.50 -2.82
C THR A 350 -14.96 5.10 -2.92
N SER A 351 -15.23 3.83 -2.62
CA SER A 351 -16.58 3.34 -2.39
C SER A 351 -17.12 3.84 -1.04
N ASN A 352 -18.43 3.90 -0.92
CA ASN A 352 -19.13 4.27 0.31
C ASN A 352 -20.46 3.53 0.41
N GLU A 353 -21.27 3.82 1.43
CA GLU A 353 -22.55 3.13 1.64
C GLU A 353 -23.53 3.24 0.46
N GLN A 354 -23.52 4.37 -0.23
CA GLN A 354 -24.41 4.63 -1.38
C GLN A 354 -23.83 4.09 -2.69
N PHE A 355 -22.51 4.13 -2.85
CA PHE A 355 -21.78 3.78 -4.07
C PHE A 355 -20.78 2.67 -3.79
N SER A 356 -21.23 1.41 -3.74
CA SER A 356 -20.40 0.27 -3.36
C SER A 356 -20.81 -1.00 -4.10
N GLU A 357 -20.56 -1.02 -5.40
CA GLU A 357 -20.66 -2.20 -6.24
C GLU A 357 -19.29 -2.89 -6.32
N PRO A 358 -19.18 -4.18 -5.95
CA PRO A 358 -17.93 -4.92 -6.07
C PRO A 358 -17.34 -4.89 -7.48
N GLY A 359 -16.03 -4.61 -7.58
CA GLY A 359 -15.34 -4.42 -8.86
C GLY A 359 -15.40 -2.99 -9.40
N CYS A 360 -16.03 -2.07 -8.64
CA CYS A 360 -15.98 -0.63 -8.90
C CYS A 360 -15.29 0.08 -7.74
N VAL A 361 -14.40 1.02 -8.06
CA VAL A 361 -13.63 1.76 -7.05
C VAL A 361 -14.40 2.95 -6.45
N GLY A 362 -15.70 3.00 -6.67
CA GLY A 362 -16.59 4.01 -6.13
C GLY A 362 -16.63 5.30 -6.95
N VAL A 363 -16.76 6.42 -6.24
CA VAL A 363 -16.90 7.77 -6.81
C VAL A 363 -15.68 8.63 -6.47
N PRO A 364 -15.44 9.74 -7.22
CA PRO A 364 -14.37 10.65 -6.91
C PRO A 364 -14.45 11.21 -5.49
N MET A 365 -13.31 11.32 -4.83
CA MET A 365 -13.19 12.02 -3.55
C MET A 365 -13.44 13.53 -3.71
N SER A 366 -13.66 14.21 -2.60
CA SER A 366 -14.02 15.64 -2.61
C SER A 366 -12.96 16.46 -3.36
N GLY A 367 -13.41 17.27 -4.34
CA GLY A 367 -12.55 18.12 -5.15
C GLY A 367 -11.83 17.42 -6.31
N VAL A 368 -11.92 16.09 -6.42
CA VAL A 368 -11.31 15.35 -7.53
C VAL A 368 -12.19 15.41 -8.78
N GLN A 369 -11.60 15.82 -9.91
CA GLN A 369 -12.22 15.80 -11.23
C GLN A 369 -11.68 14.61 -12.02
N VAL A 370 -12.56 13.95 -12.77
CA VAL A 370 -12.23 12.74 -13.54
C VAL A 370 -12.79 12.85 -14.95
N GLN A 371 -11.96 12.50 -15.92
CA GLN A 371 -12.33 12.37 -17.33
C GLN A 371 -11.83 11.02 -17.86
N LEU A 372 -12.40 10.57 -18.96
CA LEU A 372 -11.88 9.44 -19.74
C LEU A 372 -11.42 9.99 -21.10
N SER A 373 -10.22 9.60 -21.55
CA SER A 373 -9.78 9.89 -22.91
C SER A 373 -10.59 9.09 -23.93
N ASP A 374 -10.40 9.38 -25.22
CA ASP A 374 -11.04 8.62 -26.31
C ASP A 374 -10.63 7.13 -26.29
N GLU A 375 -9.44 6.81 -25.79
CA GLU A 375 -8.95 5.44 -25.61
C GLU A 375 -9.43 4.80 -24.29
N GLY A 376 -10.17 5.53 -23.45
CA GLY A 376 -10.64 5.09 -22.15
C GLY A 376 -9.61 5.22 -21.03
N GLU A 377 -8.52 5.99 -21.21
CA GLU A 377 -7.58 6.30 -20.13
C GLU A 377 -8.25 7.18 -19.08
N ILE A 378 -8.07 6.82 -17.80
CA ILE A 378 -8.54 7.61 -16.67
C ILE A 378 -7.61 8.81 -16.50
N LEU A 379 -8.18 10.01 -16.59
CA LEU A 379 -7.50 11.29 -16.38
C LEU A 379 -8.02 11.93 -15.11
N ILE A 380 -7.11 12.35 -14.21
CA ILE A 380 -7.47 12.84 -12.86
C ILE A 380 -6.88 14.22 -12.63
N LYS A 381 -7.69 15.13 -12.06
CA LYS A 381 -7.24 16.40 -11.53
C LYS A 381 -7.67 16.48 -10.07
N SER A 382 -6.68 16.38 -9.17
CA SER A 382 -6.90 16.24 -7.72
C SER A 382 -6.33 17.45 -6.96
N PRO A 383 -6.97 17.90 -5.89
CA PRO A 383 -6.37 18.88 -4.98
C PRO A 383 -5.14 18.33 -4.25
N ALA A 384 -4.98 17.01 -4.22
CA ALA A 384 -3.85 16.30 -3.62
C ALA A 384 -2.77 15.88 -4.65
N GLN A 385 -2.79 16.47 -5.85
CA GLN A 385 -1.93 16.11 -6.96
C GLN A 385 -0.46 16.49 -6.70
N MET A 386 0.46 15.63 -7.14
CA MET A 386 1.90 15.90 -7.06
C MET A 386 2.29 17.19 -7.79
N THR A 387 3.39 17.80 -7.38
CA THR A 387 4.01 18.92 -8.10
C THR A 387 4.71 18.45 -9.39
N GLY A 388 5.21 17.22 -9.41
CA GLY A 388 5.89 16.60 -10.54
C GLY A 388 6.87 15.52 -10.09
N TYR A 389 7.71 15.06 -11.03
CA TYR A 389 8.77 14.10 -10.75
C TYR A 389 10.11 14.80 -10.54
N TYR A 390 10.75 14.52 -9.41
CA TYR A 390 12.02 15.12 -9.00
C TYR A 390 13.12 14.88 -10.05
N LYS A 391 13.78 15.96 -10.48
CA LYS A 391 14.80 16.00 -11.55
C LYS A 391 14.33 15.44 -12.92
N ARG A 392 13.01 15.34 -13.13
CA ARG A 392 12.44 14.82 -14.38
C ARG A 392 11.32 15.74 -14.91
N PRO A 393 11.65 16.99 -15.30
CA PRO A 393 10.66 17.91 -15.88
C PRO A 393 10.08 17.40 -17.21
N ASP A 394 10.85 16.64 -17.99
CA ASP A 394 10.42 15.93 -19.19
C ASP A 394 9.26 14.99 -18.92
N LEU A 395 9.47 14.08 -17.96
CA LEU A 395 8.44 13.12 -17.55
C LEU A 395 7.23 13.81 -16.91
N THR A 396 7.46 14.88 -16.16
CA THR A 396 6.37 15.67 -15.57
C THR A 396 5.48 16.24 -16.67
N ALA A 397 6.06 16.88 -17.70
CA ALA A 397 5.30 17.43 -18.80
C ALA A 397 4.51 16.38 -19.58
N GLU A 398 5.09 15.20 -19.82
CA GLU A 398 4.42 14.08 -20.50
C GLU A 398 3.25 13.47 -19.69
N SER A 399 3.30 13.63 -18.37
CA SER A 399 2.32 13.01 -17.47
C SER A 399 1.05 13.83 -17.27
N PHE A 400 0.99 15.05 -17.80
CA PHE A 400 -0.19 15.90 -17.70
C PHE A 400 -0.73 16.26 -19.07
N THR A 401 -2.04 16.49 -19.13
CA THR A 401 -2.70 17.12 -20.29
C THR A 401 -2.54 18.64 -20.21
N ASP A 402 -2.79 19.35 -21.32
CA ASP A 402 -2.68 20.81 -21.38
C ASP A 402 -3.62 21.53 -20.39
N ASP A 403 -4.75 20.92 -20.05
CA ASP A 403 -5.72 21.41 -19.07
C ASP A 403 -5.45 20.91 -17.63
N GLY A 404 -4.31 20.24 -17.39
CA GLY A 404 -3.76 19.90 -16.08
C GLY A 404 -4.30 18.62 -15.47
N PHE A 405 -4.90 17.72 -16.25
CA PHE A 405 -5.23 16.37 -15.78
C PHE A 405 -4.01 15.47 -15.84
N PHE A 406 -3.80 14.70 -14.78
CA PHE A 406 -2.78 13.67 -14.72
C PHE A 406 -3.22 12.43 -15.53
N ARG A 407 -2.34 11.93 -16.38
CA ARG A 407 -2.49 10.70 -17.16
C ARG A 407 -2.13 9.51 -16.29
N THR A 408 -3.14 8.76 -15.85
CA THR A 408 -2.90 7.66 -14.90
C THR A 408 -2.26 6.44 -15.55
N GLY A 409 -2.43 6.27 -16.85
CA GLY A 409 -2.09 5.05 -17.57
C GLY A 409 -3.02 3.88 -17.26
N ASP A 410 -4.05 4.07 -16.43
CA ASP A 410 -5.07 3.08 -16.14
C ASP A 410 -6.28 3.30 -17.06
N LEU A 411 -6.90 2.23 -17.51
CA LEU A 411 -8.12 2.24 -18.32
C LEU A 411 -9.34 2.04 -17.44
N GLY A 412 -10.43 2.71 -17.76
CA GLY A 412 -11.66 2.60 -17.00
C GLY A 412 -12.93 2.85 -17.80
N GLU A 413 -14.03 2.53 -17.14
CA GLU A 413 -15.39 2.78 -17.62
C GLU A 413 -16.16 3.52 -16.53
N ARG A 414 -16.84 4.60 -16.91
CA ARG A 414 -17.74 5.31 -16.00
C ARG A 414 -19.14 4.75 -16.13
N ARG A 415 -19.71 4.29 -15.04
CA ARG A 415 -21.07 3.78 -14.99
C ARG A 415 -22.09 4.93 -15.00
N PRO A 416 -23.36 4.67 -15.35
CA PRO A 416 -24.43 5.67 -15.32
C PRO A 416 -24.68 6.27 -13.93
N ASP A 417 -24.39 5.51 -12.86
CA ASP A 417 -24.49 5.94 -11.46
C ASP A 417 -23.27 6.75 -11.00
N GLY A 418 -22.29 7.00 -11.88
CA GLY A 418 -21.09 7.79 -11.61
C GLY A 418 -19.91 7.01 -11.05
N MET A 419 -20.08 5.73 -10.68
CA MET A 419 -18.98 4.89 -10.21
C MET A 419 -17.99 4.59 -11.34
N LEU A 420 -16.70 4.51 -10.96
CA LEU A 420 -15.59 4.14 -11.86
C LEU A 420 -15.29 2.64 -11.71
N LYS A 421 -15.17 1.96 -12.85
CA LYS A 421 -14.66 0.60 -12.96
C LYS A 421 -13.33 0.62 -13.69
N ILE A 422 -12.28 0.07 -13.08
CA ILE A 422 -10.97 -0.07 -13.73
C ILE A 422 -11.00 -1.32 -14.60
N THR A 423 -10.63 -1.17 -15.88
CA THR A 423 -10.67 -2.26 -16.87
C THR A 423 -9.29 -2.77 -17.27
N GLY A 424 -8.21 -2.06 -16.92
CA GLY A 424 -6.85 -2.49 -17.19
C GLY A 424 -5.83 -1.38 -17.05
N ARG A 425 -4.60 -1.65 -17.55
CA ARG A 425 -3.53 -0.66 -17.70
C ARG A 425 -3.12 -0.53 -19.15
N LEU A 426 -3.00 0.70 -19.62
CA LEU A 426 -2.68 1.00 -21.02
C LEU A 426 -1.36 0.31 -21.47
N LYS A 427 -0.31 0.40 -20.66
CA LYS A 427 1.02 -0.21 -20.92
C LYS A 427 1.07 -1.73 -20.73
N GLU A 428 0.06 -2.34 -20.11
CA GLU A 428 -0.01 -3.78 -19.87
C GLU A 428 -0.92 -4.50 -20.87
N LEU A 429 -1.68 -3.75 -21.68
CA LEU A 429 -2.42 -4.33 -22.79
C LEU A 429 -1.47 -5.01 -23.75
N PHE A 430 -1.72 -6.27 -24.02
CA PHE A 430 -0.99 -6.97 -25.07
C PHE A 430 -1.88 -7.35 -26.24
N LYS A 431 -1.30 -7.41 -27.44
CA LYS A 431 -2.00 -7.76 -28.67
C LYS A 431 -1.69 -9.21 -29.03
N THR A 432 -2.73 -10.03 -29.19
CA THR A 432 -2.60 -11.39 -29.70
C THR A 432 -2.29 -11.40 -31.20
N SER A 433 -1.85 -12.53 -31.75
CA SER A 433 -1.62 -12.69 -33.20
C SER A 433 -2.89 -12.48 -34.04
N LYS A 434 -4.08 -12.61 -33.43
CA LYS A 434 -5.39 -12.33 -34.04
C LYS A 434 -5.75 -10.84 -34.02
N GLY A 435 -4.84 -9.97 -33.60
CA GLY A 435 -5.05 -8.52 -33.58
C GLY A 435 -5.93 -8.01 -32.44
N LYS A 436 -6.29 -8.84 -31.44
CA LYS A 436 -7.12 -8.45 -30.31
C LYS A 436 -6.29 -8.02 -29.13
N TYR A 437 -6.70 -6.95 -28.45
CA TYR A 437 -6.08 -6.49 -27.22
C TYR A 437 -6.68 -7.23 -26.02
N VAL A 438 -5.81 -7.67 -25.12
CA VAL A 438 -6.18 -8.35 -23.87
C VAL A 438 -5.60 -7.56 -22.70
N ALA A 439 -6.45 -7.26 -21.72
CA ALA A 439 -6.04 -6.70 -20.44
C ALA A 439 -5.76 -7.85 -19.46
N PRO A 440 -4.53 -8.02 -18.95
CA PRO A 440 -4.16 -9.16 -18.11
C PRO A 440 -4.79 -9.11 -16.72
N ALA A 441 -4.84 -7.95 -16.07
CA ALA A 441 -5.22 -7.80 -14.68
C ALA A 441 -6.63 -8.35 -14.33
N PRO A 442 -7.70 -8.14 -15.14
CA PRO A 442 -9.00 -8.76 -14.87
C PRO A 442 -8.96 -10.28 -14.86
N ILE A 443 -8.15 -10.90 -15.73
CA ILE A 443 -8.00 -12.35 -15.82
C ILE A 443 -7.18 -12.88 -14.64
N GLU A 444 -6.10 -12.20 -14.29
CA GLU A 444 -5.27 -12.52 -13.12
C GLU A 444 -6.09 -12.51 -11.83
N ASN A 445 -7.02 -11.56 -11.69
CA ASN A 445 -7.92 -11.50 -10.55
C ASN A 445 -8.82 -12.72 -10.43
N LEU A 446 -9.29 -13.28 -11.55
CA LEU A 446 -10.06 -14.52 -11.57
C LEU A 446 -9.22 -15.75 -11.17
N LEU A 447 -7.93 -15.74 -11.45
CA LEU A 447 -7.00 -16.80 -11.07
C LEU A 447 -6.60 -16.70 -9.59
N ASN A 448 -6.31 -15.49 -9.11
CA ASN A 448 -5.77 -15.24 -7.78
C ASN A 448 -6.75 -15.51 -6.61
N VAL A 449 -8.05 -15.73 -6.89
CA VAL A 449 -9.01 -16.17 -5.86
C VAL A 449 -8.90 -17.66 -5.53
N HIS A 450 -8.23 -18.44 -6.38
CA HIS A 450 -8.12 -19.88 -6.18
C HIS A 450 -7.10 -20.21 -5.09
N PRO A 451 -7.42 -21.11 -4.12
CA PRO A 451 -6.52 -21.43 -3.01
C PRO A 451 -5.13 -21.94 -3.42
N LEU A 452 -5.02 -22.59 -4.58
CA LEU A 452 -3.73 -23.07 -5.10
C LEU A 452 -2.84 -21.97 -5.67
N VAL A 453 -3.38 -20.76 -5.94
CA VAL A 453 -2.67 -19.68 -6.63
C VAL A 453 -2.25 -18.60 -5.64
N GLU A 454 -0.96 -18.38 -5.51
CA GLU A 454 -0.41 -17.27 -4.72
C GLU A 454 -0.32 -15.98 -5.53
N LEU A 455 0.20 -16.10 -6.74
CA LEU A 455 0.36 -15.00 -7.71
C LEU A 455 0.12 -15.54 -9.12
N SER A 456 -0.37 -14.69 -9.99
CA SER A 456 -0.50 -15.01 -11.41
C SER A 456 0.00 -13.90 -12.31
N LEU A 457 0.36 -14.26 -13.54
CA LEU A 457 0.70 -13.38 -14.65
C LEU A 457 0.01 -13.91 -15.89
N VAL A 458 -0.73 -13.05 -16.60
CA VAL A 458 -1.34 -13.38 -17.90
C VAL A 458 -0.61 -12.67 -19.01
N SER A 459 -0.19 -13.39 -20.02
CA SER A 459 0.49 -12.87 -21.21
C SER A 459 0.08 -13.64 -22.48
N GLY A 460 0.63 -13.26 -23.62
CA GLY A 460 0.30 -13.85 -24.91
C GLY A 460 0.59 -12.91 -26.08
N VAL A 461 1.61 -12.05 -25.91
CA VAL A 461 2.04 -11.09 -26.95
C VAL A 461 2.37 -11.81 -28.25
N GLY A 462 1.66 -11.48 -29.33
CA GLY A 462 1.84 -12.09 -30.64
C GLY A 462 1.44 -13.58 -30.73
N ARG A 463 0.79 -14.16 -29.70
CA ARG A 463 0.37 -15.56 -29.64
C ARG A 463 -1.10 -15.74 -30.04
N PRO A 464 -1.51 -16.95 -30.48
CA PRO A 464 -2.90 -17.21 -30.91
C PRO A 464 -3.96 -17.03 -29.83
N ALA A 465 -3.58 -17.23 -28.56
CA ALA A 465 -4.40 -17.04 -27.37
C ALA A 465 -3.50 -16.63 -26.19
N ALA A 466 -4.09 -16.11 -25.13
CA ALA A 466 -3.38 -15.83 -23.89
C ALA A 466 -3.01 -17.12 -23.14
N TYR A 467 -2.01 -17.03 -22.26
CA TYR A 467 -1.66 -18.05 -21.26
C TYR A 467 -1.51 -17.41 -19.90
N ALA A 468 -1.65 -18.20 -18.85
CA ALA A 468 -1.37 -17.76 -17.49
C ALA A 468 -0.14 -18.48 -16.92
N MET A 469 0.71 -17.76 -16.21
CA MET A 469 1.68 -18.36 -15.28
C MET A 469 1.16 -18.19 -13.86
N VAL A 470 1.36 -19.20 -13.02
CA VAL A 470 0.96 -19.17 -11.61
C VAL A 470 2.10 -19.59 -10.70
N VAL A 471 2.23 -18.89 -9.58
CA VAL A 471 3.00 -19.36 -8.42
C VAL A 471 2.03 -20.10 -7.52
N LEU A 472 2.34 -21.34 -7.16
CA LEU A 472 1.52 -22.11 -6.23
C LEU A 472 1.58 -21.51 -4.82
N ALA A 473 0.51 -21.66 -4.07
CA ALA A 473 0.43 -21.24 -2.67
C ALA A 473 1.55 -21.87 -1.83
N GLU A 474 2.01 -21.16 -0.82
CA GLU A 474 3.17 -21.52 -0.01
C GLU A 474 3.03 -22.90 0.67
N ASP A 475 1.84 -23.23 1.17
CA ASP A 475 1.51 -24.52 1.80
C ASP A 475 1.37 -25.68 0.79
N VAL A 476 1.11 -25.39 -0.48
CA VAL A 476 0.98 -26.36 -1.56
C VAL A 476 2.34 -26.76 -2.13
N ARG A 477 3.27 -25.82 -2.27
CA ARG A 477 4.59 -26.03 -2.88
C ARG A 477 5.37 -27.24 -2.33
N PRO A 478 5.44 -27.47 -1.00
CA PRO A 478 6.14 -28.63 -0.47
C PRO A 478 5.49 -29.97 -0.83
N THR A 479 4.19 -29.98 -1.16
CA THR A 479 3.45 -31.23 -1.40
C THR A 479 3.61 -31.78 -2.82
N VAL A 480 3.98 -30.95 -3.79
CA VAL A 480 4.03 -31.34 -5.22
C VAL A 480 5.19 -32.26 -5.59
N GLY A 481 6.07 -32.60 -4.64
CA GLY A 481 7.04 -33.69 -4.77
C GLY A 481 6.38 -35.06 -4.79
N ASP A 482 5.19 -35.21 -4.17
CA ASP A 482 4.37 -36.43 -4.23
C ASP A 482 3.59 -36.47 -5.55
N PRO A 483 3.71 -37.58 -6.36
CA PRO A 483 2.99 -37.69 -7.62
C PRO A 483 1.47 -37.59 -7.50
N ALA A 484 0.87 -38.09 -6.41
CA ALA A 484 -0.56 -38.04 -6.21
C ALA A 484 -1.03 -36.59 -5.88
N ALA A 485 -0.26 -35.85 -5.08
CA ALA A 485 -0.51 -34.43 -4.83
C ALA A 485 -0.35 -33.59 -6.11
N ARG A 486 0.70 -33.88 -6.89
CA ARG A 486 0.96 -33.22 -8.16
C ARG A 486 -0.19 -33.42 -9.16
N ASN A 487 -0.75 -34.62 -9.26
CA ASN A 487 -1.90 -34.90 -10.10
C ASN A 487 -3.14 -34.15 -9.63
N ARG A 488 -3.43 -34.11 -8.33
CA ARG A 488 -4.54 -33.33 -7.79
C ARG A 488 -4.42 -31.84 -8.13
N VAL A 489 -3.23 -31.24 -7.94
CA VAL A 489 -2.98 -29.83 -8.30
C VAL A 489 -3.23 -29.62 -9.80
N ARG A 490 -2.80 -30.55 -10.67
CA ARG A 490 -3.05 -30.48 -12.11
C ARG A 490 -4.54 -30.50 -12.44
N GLU A 491 -5.30 -31.41 -11.85
CA GLU A 491 -6.75 -31.53 -12.04
C GLU A 491 -7.51 -30.28 -11.58
N GLU A 492 -7.15 -29.74 -10.41
CA GLU A 492 -7.74 -28.51 -9.87
C GLU A 492 -7.42 -27.29 -10.72
N LEU A 493 -6.19 -27.14 -11.22
CA LEU A 493 -5.81 -26.03 -12.12
C LEU A 493 -6.46 -26.16 -13.50
N ASP A 494 -6.66 -27.37 -14.02
CA ASP A 494 -7.42 -27.58 -15.25
C ASP A 494 -8.91 -27.20 -15.07
N ALA A 495 -9.49 -27.53 -13.92
CA ALA A 495 -10.84 -27.08 -13.56
C ALA A 495 -10.92 -25.56 -13.42
N LEU A 496 -9.91 -24.94 -12.82
CA LEU A 496 -9.78 -23.49 -12.72
C LEU A 496 -9.73 -22.83 -14.10
N LEU A 497 -8.86 -23.32 -14.99
CA LEU A 497 -8.75 -22.83 -16.36
C LEU A 497 -10.12 -22.84 -17.09
N LYS A 498 -10.86 -23.95 -16.98
CA LYS A 498 -12.18 -24.09 -17.57
C LYS A 498 -13.20 -23.12 -16.95
N SER A 499 -13.12 -22.91 -15.63
CA SER A 499 -14.01 -21.98 -14.90
C SER A 499 -13.74 -20.53 -15.28
N VAL A 500 -12.48 -20.12 -15.34
CA VAL A 500 -12.07 -18.77 -15.76
C VAL A 500 -12.49 -18.52 -17.22
N ASN A 501 -12.20 -19.46 -18.12
CA ASN A 501 -12.52 -19.32 -19.54
C ASN A 501 -14.03 -19.20 -19.82
N ARG A 502 -14.89 -19.71 -18.96
CA ARG A 502 -16.36 -19.52 -19.08
C ARG A 502 -16.81 -18.09 -18.82
N GLN A 503 -16.01 -17.31 -18.10
CA GLN A 503 -16.30 -15.91 -17.74
C GLN A 503 -15.66 -14.92 -18.73
N LEU A 504 -14.81 -15.41 -19.65
CA LEU A 504 -14.05 -14.59 -20.58
C LEU A 504 -14.66 -14.60 -21.99
N ALA A 505 -14.52 -13.47 -22.68
CA ALA A 505 -14.78 -13.41 -24.11
C ALA A 505 -13.79 -14.32 -24.86
N ASP A 506 -14.19 -14.83 -26.04
CA ASP A 506 -13.42 -15.83 -26.78
C ASP A 506 -11.95 -15.42 -27.05
N TYR A 507 -11.72 -14.14 -27.32
CA TYR A 507 -10.37 -13.60 -27.59
C TYR A 507 -9.50 -13.43 -26.33
N GLN A 508 -10.09 -13.47 -25.14
CA GLN A 508 -9.42 -13.34 -23.85
C GLN A 508 -9.11 -14.70 -23.22
N ARG A 509 -9.67 -15.79 -23.77
CA ARG A 509 -9.50 -17.13 -23.20
C ARG A 509 -8.06 -17.55 -23.13
N LEU A 510 -7.73 -18.18 -22.00
CA LEU A 510 -6.44 -18.77 -21.75
C LEU A 510 -6.33 -20.13 -22.44
N SER A 511 -5.21 -20.38 -23.10
CA SER A 511 -4.90 -21.71 -23.67
C SER A 511 -4.41 -22.68 -22.59
N MET A 512 -3.65 -22.19 -21.60
CA MET A 512 -3.02 -23.02 -20.58
C MET A 512 -2.71 -22.23 -19.30
N ILE A 513 -2.45 -22.98 -18.23
CA ILE A 513 -1.82 -22.50 -16.99
C ILE A 513 -0.44 -23.13 -16.87
N VAL A 514 0.58 -22.32 -16.70
CA VAL A 514 1.99 -22.72 -16.53
C VAL A 514 2.38 -22.49 -15.07
N ILE A 515 2.82 -23.52 -14.39
CA ILE A 515 3.27 -23.44 -13.00
C ILE A 515 4.72 -22.95 -12.98
N ALA A 516 4.98 -21.85 -12.31
CA ALA A 516 6.32 -21.29 -12.17
C ALA A 516 7.23 -22.23 -11.39
N ARG A 517 8.45 -22.42 -11.89
CA ARG A 517 9.45 -23.31 -11.30
C ARG A 517 9.84 -22.88 -9.88
N GLU A 518 9.97 -21.60 -9.68
CA GLU A 518 10.32 -20.98 -8.39
C GLU A 518 9.34 -19.86 -8.02
N PRO A 519 9.16 -19.59 -6.73
CA PRO A 519 8.34 -18.46 -6.28
C PRO A 519 8.91 -17.15 -6.79
N TRP A 520 8.02 -16.22 -7.15
CA TRP A 520 8.44 -14.86 -7.43
C TRP A 520 8.66 -14.11 -6.10
N ALA A 521 9.80 -13.42 -6.00
CA ALA A 521 10.25 -12.73 -4.80
C ALA A 521 10.90 -11.38 -5.15
N ILE A 522 11.14 -10.56 -4.15
CA ILE A 522 11.88 -9.30 -4.29
C ILE A 522 13.34 -9.63 -4.61
N GLU A 523 13.91 -10.63 -3.93
CA GLU A 523 15.30 -11.04 -3.98
C GLU A 523 15.70 -11.56 -5.38
N ASN A 524 14.81 -12.27 -6.07
CA ASN A 524 15.05 -12.71 -7.45
C ASN A 524 14.62 -11.68 -8.51
N GLY A 525 14.12 -10.53 -8.06
CA GLY A 525 13.79 -9.39 -8.89
C GLY A 525 12.48 -9.52 -9.66
N PHE A 526 11.63 -10.49 -9.37
CA PHE A 526 10.32 -10.66 -10.00
C PHE A 526 9.19 -9.88 -9.32
N LEU A 527 9.40 -9.43 -8.06
CA LEU A 527 8.47 -8.58 -7.36
C LEU A 527 9.06 -7.18 -7.08
N THR A 528 8.17 -6.21 -6.95
CA THR A 528 8.49 -4.90 -6.38
C THR A 528 8.50 -4.99 -4.84
N PRO A 529 9.05 -4.00 -4.11
CA PRO A 529 8.95 -3.93 -2.65
C PRO A 529 7.51 -3.94 -2.11
N THR A 530 6.56 -3.54 -2.95
CA THR A 530 5.12 -3.59 -2.65
C THR A 530 4.45 -4.90 -3.09
N MET A 531 5.24 -5.94 -3.38
CA MET A 531 4.79 -7.27 -3.78
C MET A 531 4.01 -7.33 -5.10
N LYS A 532 4.16 -6.32 -5.97
CA LYS A 532 3.59 -6.33 -7.33
C LYS A 532 4.54 -7.05 -8.28
N ILE A 533 3.99 -7.81 -9.23
CA ILE A 533 4.79 -8.52 -10.24
C ILE A 533 5.50 -7.54 -11.19
N LYS A 534 6.77 -7.82 -11.48
CA LYS A 534 7.52 -7.14 -12.55
C LYS A 534 7.33 -7.93 -13.85
N ARG A 535 6.17 -7.70 -14.49
CA ARG A 535 5.70 -8.45 -15.68
C ARG A 535 6.77 -8.68 -16.74
N SER A 536 7.40 -7.61 -17.19
CA SER A 536 8.42 -7.67 -18.26
C SER A 536 9.62 -8.54 -17.89
N ARG A 537 10.02 -8.58 -16.61
CA ARG A 537 11.11 -9.45 -16.15
C ARG A 537 10.73 -10.92 -16.16
N ILE A 538 9.49 -11.22 -15.73
CA ILE A 538 9.00 -12.61 -15.73
C ILE A 538 8.85 -13.10 -17.19
N GLU A 539 8.27 -12.27 -18.07
CA GLU A 539 8.14 -12.60 -19.50
C GLU A 539 9.50 -12.84 -20.17
N ALA A 540 10.48 -11.97 -19.90
CA ALA A 540 11.84 -12.15 -20.43
C ALA A 540 12.49 -13.44 -19.93
N ALA A 541 12.31 -13.81 -18.67
CA ALA A 541 12.89 -15.03 -18.09
C ALA A 541 12.34 -16.33 -18.69
N VAL A 542 11.18 -16.28 -19.32
CA VAL A 542 10.52 -17.47 -19.90
C VAL A 542 10.41 -17.43 -21.43
N ALA A 543 10.85 -16.35 -22.07
CA ALA A 543 10.62 -16.10 -23.51
C ALA A 543 10.99 -17.27 -24.41
N GLU A 544 12.14 -17.93 -24.17
CA GLU A 544 12.63 -19.06 -24.97
C GLU A 544 11.78 -20.34 -24.83
N ARG A 545 10.98 -20.45 -23.77
CA ARG A 545 10.18 -21.65 -23.47
C ARG A 545 8.74 -21.55 -23.93
N VAL A 546 8.25 -20.36 -24.20
CA VAL A 546 6.84 -20.09 -24.50
C VAL A 546 6.36 -20.89 -25.72
N ASP A 547 7.17 -21.00 -26.77
CA ASP A 547 6.81 -21.75 -27.99
C ASP A 547 6.56 -23.23 -27.70
N SER A 548 7.45 -23.85 -26.92
CA SER A 548 7.31 -25.25 -26.53
C SER A 548 6.04 -25.52 -25.71
N TRP A 549 5.58 -24.56 -24.93
CA TRP A 549 4.33 -24.70 -24.20
C TRP A 549 3.12 -24.77 -25.11
N TYR A 550 3.06 -23.92 -26.15
CA TYR A 550 1.97 -24.00 -27.15
C TYR A 550 2.03 -25.29 -27.98
N GLU A 551 3.23 -25.78 -28.29
CA GLU A 551 3.44 -27.01 -29.05
C GLU A 551 3.05 -28.26 -28.25
N SER A 552 3.16 -28.24 -26.92
CA SER A 552 2.82 -29.39 -26.07
C SER A 552 1.34 -29.76 -26.11
N GLY A 553 0.44 -28.81 -26.39
CA GLY A 553 -1.00 -29.02 -26.34
C GLY A 553 -1.56 -29.30 -24.94
N GLU A 554 -0.74 -29.17 -23.87
CA GLU A 554 -1.15 -29.38 -22.49
C GLU A 554 -1.87 -28.14 -21.93
N THR A 555 -2.89 -28.38 -21.10
CA THR A 555 -3.65 -27.30 -20.42
C THR A 555 -3.02 -26.86 -19.12
N VAL A 556 -2.20 -27.71 -18.49
CA VAL A 556 -1.44 -27.40 -17.26
C VAL A 556 -0.01 -27.89 -17.42
N ILE A 557 0.94 -26.97 -17.37
CA ILE A 557 2.37 -27.22 -17.65
C ILE A 557 3.19 -26.96 -16.38
N TRP A 558 4.08 -27.88 -16.07
CA TRP A 558 5.10 -27.74 -15.02
C TRP A 558 6.42 -27.28 -15.64
N THR A 559 7.01 -26.19 -15.14
CA THR A 559 8.30 -25.66 -15.65
C THR A 559 9.49 -26.00 -14.76
#